data_91dd2fe741fe121389ffd35241298d09
#
_entry.id   91dd2fe741fe121389ffd35241298d09
#
_cell.length_a   1.000
_cell.length_b   1.000
_cell.length_c   1.000
_cell.angle_alpha   90.00
_cell.angle_beta   90.00
_cell.angle_gamma   90.00
#
_symmetry.space_group_name_H-M   'P 1'
#
loop_
_entity.id
_entity.type
_entity.pdbx_description
1 polymer ?
#
loop_
_entity_poly.entity_id
_entity_poly.type
_entity_poly.pdbx_seq_one_letter_code
_entity_poly.pdbx_strand_id
1 'polypeptide(L)'
;MSNIAHTLLLFVREQQLAQDLALIGTCLHSLEAGGRRPVVVYNQGCLSNEQAFEQLKPFHLEFHLIGKGENTGTTVGRQACFEYILQNLPDVAYITELHPDMLFTPHWADVLAGYLDQTDEPIVSSGIVNRSGVLPFADRSAELPKQGGLSAAFLDSLCEDRIVHGFNNPCMHRAQALRSTGGYNPSFLTGMSCFEDDSMLLGYYYYCGIRSGWRPKVNLNAMVYHATASQWVGLGYNQMDNFNGLVRQYGAMGLKHLSELHQSPWHRSFFLGRYEQLAAPAGN
;
A
#
# COMPACT_ATOMS: atom_id res chain seq x y z
N MET A 1 -19.65 13.42 -1.16
CA MET A 1 -18.70 12.49 -0.49
C MET A 1 -17.88 11.85 -1.58
N SER A 2 -16.57 11.86 -1.44
CA SER A 2 -15.67 11.23 -2.42
C SER A 2 -15.95 9.73 -2.50
N ASN A 3 -16.07 9.19 -3.70
CA ASN A 3 -16.43 7.77 -3.92
C ASN A 3 -15.15 6.92 -3.77
N ILE A 4 -14.87 6.48 -2.55
CA ILE A 4 -13.64 5.79 -2.13
C ILE A 4 -13.95 4.33 -1.83
N ALA A 5 -13.16 3.39 -2.36
CA ALA A 5 -13.13 2.01 -1.95
C ALA A 5 -11.76 1.64 -1.36
N HIS A 6 -11.76 0.74 -0.42
CA HIS A 6 -10.55 0.23 0.23
C HIS A 6 -10.23 -1.19 -0.23
N THR A 7 -8.94 -1.53 -0.37
CA THR A 7 -8.49 -2.91 -0.55
C THR A 7 -7.77 -3.39 0.70
N LEU A 8 -8.02 -4.61 1.11
CA LEU A 8 -7.38 -5.22 2.27
C LEU A 8 -7.01 -6.67 1.99
N LEU A 9 -5.75 -7.04 2.22
CA LEU A 9 -5.33 -8.43 2.18
C LEU A 9 -5.54 -9.06 3.56
N LEU A 10 -6.48 -9.97 3.65
CA LEU A 10 -6.78 -10.72 4.88
C LEU A 10 -5.82 -11.91 4.98
N PHE A 11 -4.63 -11.67 5.53
CA PHE A 11 -3.63 -12.69 5.75
C PHE A 11 -3.63 -13.10 7.24
N VAL A 12 -4.24 -14.25 7.53
CA VAL A 12 -4.34 -14.82 8.89
C VAL A 12 -3.53 -16.12 8.93
N ARG A 13 -2.54 -16.17 9.82
CA ARG A 13 -1.65 -17.33 9.97
C ARG A 13 -2.19 -18.27 11.06
N GLU A 14 -2.19 -19.57 10.80
CA GLU A 14 -2.69 -20.56 11.74
C GLU A 14 -1.99 -20.48 13.11
N GLN A 15 -0.65 -20.34 13.11
CA GLN A 15 0.16 -20.28 14.33
C GLN A 15 0.00 -18.96 15.10
N GLN A 16 -0.58 -17.93 14.50
CA GLN A 16 -0.74 -16.59 15.08
C GLN A 16 -2.16 -16.06 14.96
N LEU A 17 -3.14 -16.97 14.86
CA LEU A 17 -4.54 -16.67 14.60
C LEU A 17 -5.08 -15.52 15.47
N ALA A 18 -4.95 -15.62 16.78
CA ALA A 18 -5.48 -14.61 17.69
C ALA A 18 -4.80 -13.24 17.53
N GLN A 19 -3.49 -13.24 17.29
CA GLN A 19 -2.72 -12.01 17.09
C GLN A 19 -3.09 -11.33 15.76
N ASP A 20 -3.18 -12.09 14.68
CA ASP A 20 -3.54 -11.55 13.34
C ASP A 20 -4.97 -11.03 13.35
N LEU A 21 -5.92 -11.72 13.98
CA LEU A 21 -7.30 -11.26 14.13
C LEU A 21 -7.39 -9.98 14.97
N ALA A 22 -6.60 -9.86 16.04
CA ALA A 22 -6.56 -8.63 16.84
C ALA A 22 -6.03 -7.43 16.05
N LEU A 23 -4.98 -7.63 15.24
CA LEU A 23 -4.45 -6.59 14.34
C LEU A 23 -5.51 -6.13 13.33
N ILE A 24 -6.14 -7.08 12.64
CA ILE A 24 -7.21 -6.82 11.67
C ILE A 24 -8.38 -6.10 12.35
N GLY A 25 -8.80 -6.55 13.53
CA GLY A 25 -9.87 -5.91 14.29
C GLY A 25 -9.55 -4.45 14.61
N THR A 26 -8.33 -4.13 15.06
CA THR A 26 -7.89 -2.77 15.32
C THR A 26 -7.90 -1.90 14.05
N CYS A 27 -7.41 -2.44 12.93
CA CYS A 27 -7.43 -1.79 11.64
C CYS A 27 -8.87 -1.45 11.21
N LEU A 28 -9.77 -2.44 11.23
CA LEU A 28 -11.15 -2.28 10.79
C LEU A 28 -11.96 -1.33 11.68
N HIS A 29 -11.77 -1.35 13.01
CA HIS A 29 -12.40 -0.38 13.91
C HIS A 29 -11.97 1.06 13.60
N SER A 30 -10.68 1.28 13.32
CA SER A 30 -10.21 2.60 12.96
C SER A 30 -10.73 3.06 11.59
N LEU A 31 -10.87 2.12 10.66
CA LEU A 31 -11.41 2.40 9.32
C LEU A 31 -12.90 2.74 9.36
N GLU A 32 -13.67 2.03 10.18
CA GLU A 32 -15.10 2.25 10.41
C GLU A 32 -15.41 3.67 10.90
N ALA A 33 -14.53 4.25 11.72
CA ALA A 33 -14.65 5.63 12.20
C ALA A 33 -14.65 6.66 11.05
N GLY A 34 -14.09 6.34 9.89
CA GLY A 34 -14.13 7.15 8.67
C GLY A 34 -15.42 7.06 7.86
N GLY A 35 -16.41 6.28 8.33
CA GLY A 35 -17.69 6.09 7.68
C GLY A 35 -17.79 4.80 6.86
N ARG A 36 -19.02 4.48 6.48
CA ARG A 36 -19.31 3.25 5.73
C ARG A 36 -18.85 3.38 4.28
N ARG A 37 -17.79 2.67 3.94
CA ARG A 37 -17.20 2.61 2.60
C ARG A 37 -17.05 1.14 2.15
N PRO A 38 -17.04 0.87 0.83
CA PRO A 38 -16.70 -0.45 0.32
C PRO A 38 -15.29 -0.86 0.71
N VAL A 39 -15.13 -2.07 1.21
CA VAL A 39 -13.84 -2.71 1.51
C VAL A 39 -13.78 -4.04 0.78
N VAL A 40 -12.97 -4.13 -0.25
CA VAL A 40 -12.71 -5.39 -0.96
C VAL A 40 -11.60 -6.13 -0.23
N VAL A 41 -11.96 -7.26 0.36
CA VAL A 41 -11.08 -8.09 1.17
C VAL A 41 -10.68 -9.32 0.39
N TYR A 42 -9.38 -9.48 0.15
CA TYR A 42 -8.85 -10.71 -0.44
C TYR A 42 -8.43 -11.68 0.66
N ASN A 43 -9.17 -12.78 0.79
CA ASN A 43 -8.85 -13.83 1.76
C ASN A 43 -7.70 -14.70 1.25
N GLN A 44 -6.56 -14.60 1.91
CA GLN A 44 -5.35 -15.37 1.58
C GLN A 44 -4.69 -16.03 2.80
N GLY A 45 -5.42 -16.16 3.90
CA GLY A 45 -4.95 -16.79 5.13
C GLY A 45 -5.46 -18.22 5.31
N CYS A 46 -5.43 -18.70 6.53
CA CYS A 46 -5.90 -20.04 6.91
C CYS A 46 -7.42 -20.16 7.10
N LEU A 47 -8.17 -19.06 7.04
CA LEU A 47 -9.62 -19.05 7.25
C LEU A 47 -10.36 -19.45 5.98
N SER A 48 -11.43 -20.26 6.11
CA SER A 48 -12.40 -20.37 5.01
C SER A 48 -13.13 -19.03 4.76
N ASN A 49 -13.78 -18.88 3.63
CA ASN A 49 -14.51 -17.65 3.36
C ASN A 49 -15.66 -17.42 4.35
N GLU A 50 -16.32 -18.48 4.83
CA GLU A 50 -17.37 -18.39 5.85
C GLU A 50 -16.76 -17.92 7.18
N GLN A 51 -15.62 -18.47 7.58
CA GLN A 51 -14.91 -18.04 8.80
C GLN A 51 -14.43 -16.60 8.68
N ALA A 52 -13.85 -16.22 7.54
CA ALA A 52 -13.42 -14.86 7.29
C ALA A 52 -14.60 -13.88 7.34
N PHE A 53 -15.73 -14.22 6.73
CA PHE A 53 -16.93 -13.40 6.75
C PHE A 53 -17.47 -13.18 8.17
N GLU A 54 -17.50 -14.22 9.02
CA GLU A 54 -17.91 -14.08 10.43
C GLU A 54 -16.97 -13.14 11.23
N GLN A 55 -15.66 -13.05 10.88
CA GLN A 55 -14.76 -12.09 11.48
C GLN A 55 -15.00 -10.64 11.01
N LEU A 56 -15.51 -10.46 9.80
CA LEU A 56 -15.79 -9.14 9.22
C LEU A 56 -17.15 -8.58 9.63
N LYS A 57 -18.14 -9.45 9.84
CA LYS A 57 -19.54 -9.13 10.12
C LYS A 57 -19.79 -8.15 11.29
N PRO A 58 -19.00 -8.12 12.37
CA PRO A 58 -19.21 -7.17 13.46
C PRO A 58 -18.99 -5.69 13.10
N PHE A 59 -18.29 -5.40 12.00
CA PHE A 59 -17.95 -4.04 11.59
C PHE A 59 -19.00 -3.44 10.64
N HIS A 60 -19.33 -2.17 10.81
CA HIS A 60 -20.29 -1.44 9.97
C HIS A 60 -19.66 -0.92 8.66
N LEU A 61 -18.90 -1.77 7.97
CA LEU A 61 -18.32 -1.51 6.67
C LEU A 61 -19.05 -2.32 5.59
N GLU A 62 -18.88 -1.95 4.32
CA GLU A 62 -19.44 -2.68 3.20
C GLU A 62 -18.40 -3.65 2.64
N PHE A 63 -18.43 -4.91 3.08
CA PHE A 63 -17.44 -5.90 2.70
C PHE A 63 -17.79 -6.65 1.42
N HIS A 64 -16.80 -6.76 0.54
CA HIS A 64 -16.79 -7.66 -0.61
C HIS A 64 -15.64 -8.65 -0.42
N LEU A 65 -15.95 -9.88 -0.03
CA LEU A 65 -14.94 -10.91 0.24
C LEU A 65 -14.66 -11.70 -1.04
N ILE A 66 -13.40 -11.73 -1.42
CA ILE A 66 -12.87 -12.48 -2.57
C ILE A 66 -11.67 -13.34 -2.14
N GLY A 67 -11.13 -14.15 -3.03
CA GLY A 67 -10.05 -15.10 -2.70
C GLY A 67 -10.60 -16.40 -2.13
N LYS A 68 -9.71 -17.32 -1.73
CA LYS A 68 -10.07 -18.70 -1.34
C LYS A 68 -9.39 -19.19 -0.06
N GLY A 69 -8.74 -18.32 0.71
CA GLY A 69 -7.97 -18.74 1.87
C GLY A 69 -6.61 -19.34 1.53
N GLU A 70 -6.09 -19.06 0.33
CA GLU A 70 -4.76 -19.49 -0.11
C GLU A 70 -3.84 -18.28 -0.27
N ASN A 71 -2.62 -18.38 0.27
CA ASN A 71 -1.64 -17.31 0.11
C ASN A 71 -1.05 -17.32 -1.31
N THR A 72 -1.54 -16.45 -2.14
CA THR A 72 -1.13 -16.26 -3.55
C THR A 72 -0.12 -15.13 -3.74
N GLY A 73 0.34 -14.54 -2.64
CA GLY A 73 1.22 -13.37 -2.65
C GLY A 73 0.49 -12.03 -2.72
N THR A 74 1.22 -10.97 -2.36
CA THR A 74 0.68 -9.61 -2.27
C THR A 74 0.17 -9.11 -3.62
N THR A 75 0.94 -9.32 -4.67
CA THR A 75 0.63 -8.85 -6.03
C THR A 75 -0.70 -9.40 -6.55
N VAL A 76 -0.89 -10.72 -6.45
CA VAL A 76 -2.12 -11.38 -6.94
C VAL A 76 -3.34 -10.91 -6.16
N GLY A 77 -3.22 -10.87 -4.83
CA GLY A 77 -4.33 -10.44 -3.98
C GLY A 77 -4.73 -8.98 -4.21
N ARG A 78 -3.77 -8.06 -4.30
CA ARG A 78 -4.04 -6.64 -4.59
C ARG A 78 -4.61 -6.42 -5.96
N GLN A 79 -4.05 -7.06 -6.99
CA GLN A 79 -4.56 -6.97 -8.35
C GLN A 79 -6.01 -7.48 -8.43
N ALA A 80 -6.32 -8.59 -7.79
CA ALA A 80 -7.70 -9.10 -7.74
C ALA A 80 -8.67 -8.11 -7.07
N CYS A 81 -8.24 -7.42 -5.98
CA CYS A 81 -9.03 -6.36 -5.37
C CYS A 81 -9.28 -5.18 -6.34
N PHE A 82 -8.25 -4.73 -7.04
CA PHE A 82 -8.38 -3.65 -8.02
C PHE A 82 -9.35 -4.03 -9.15
N GLU A 83 -9.17 -5.20 -9.73
CA GLU A 83 -10.05 -5.71 -10.79
C GLU A 83 -11.51 -5.80 -10.32
N TYR A 84 -11.73 -6.33 -9.12
CA TYR A 84 -13.08 -6.40 -8.54
C TYR A 84 -13.71 -5.01 -8.43
N ILE A 85 -13.01 -4.02 -7.85
CA ILE A 85 -13.52 -2.65 -7.70
C ILE A 85 -13.80 -2.04 -9.07
N LEU A 86 -12.84 -2.11 -9.99
CA LEU A 86 -12.96 -1.48 -11.31
C LEU A 86 -14.09 -2.08 -12.18
N GLN A 87 -14.45 -3.34 -11.92
CA GLN A 87 -15.53 -4.04 -12.64
C GLN A 87 -16.89 -3.90 -11.97
N ASN A 88 -16.95 -3.97 -10.63
CA ASN A 88 -18.20 -4.11 -9.89
C ASN A 88 -18.64 -2.83 -9.16
N LEU A 89 -17.73 -1.86 -8.97
CA LEU A 89 -18.00 -0.60 -8.29
C LEU A 89 -17.65 0.59 -9.21
N PRO A 90 -18.41 0.77 -10.32
CA PRO A 90 -18.03 1.70 -11.40
C PRO A 90 -17.97 3.17 -10.97
N ASP A 91 -18.70 3.52 -9.91
CA ASP A 91 -18.76 4.89 -9.40
C ASP A 91 -17.57 5.23 -8.49
N VAL A 92 -16.70 4.29 -8.14
CA VAL A 92 -15.53 4.53 -7.32
C VAL A 92 -14.52 5.38 -8.08
N ALA A 93 -14.17 6.53 -7.50
CA ALA A 93 -13.17 7.46 -8.05
C ALA A 93 -11.77 7.20 -7.49
N TYR A 94 -11.68 6.72 -6.25
CA TYR A 94 -10.44 6.52 -5.52
C TYR A 94 -10.37 5.14 -4.87
N ILE A 95 -9.20 4.51 -4.96
CA ILE A 95 -8.95 3.17 -4.41
C ILE A 95 -7.74 3.25 -3.49
N THR A 96 -7.84 2.74 -2.26
CA THR A 96 -6.71 2.71 -1.34
C THR A 96 -6.15 1.30 -1.16
N GLU A 97 -4.86 1.23 -0.88
CA GLU A 97 -4.19 0.00 -0.48
C GLU A 97 -3.93 0.01 1.02
N LEU A 98 -4.53 -0.93 1.73
CA LEU A 98 -4.41 -1.05 3.18
C LEU A 98 -3.65 -2.31 3.59
N HIS A 99 -3.01 -2.22 4.76
CA HIS A 99 -2.44 -3.37 5.46
C HIS A 99 -3.20 -3.57 6.79
N PRO A 100 -3.36 -4.82 7.25
CA PRO A 100 -4.12 -5.10 8.46
C PRO A 100 -3.45 -4.62 9.76
N ASP A 101 -2.19 -4.20 9.72
CA ASP A 101 -1.42 -3.66 10.83
C ASP A 101 -1.34 -2.12 10.85
N MET A 102 -2.36 -1.49 10.27
CA MET A 102 -2.52 -0.03 10.24
C MET A 102 -3.61 0.45 11.20
N LEU A 103 -3.49 1.72 11.64
CA LEU A 103 -4.52 2.45 12.36
C LEU A 103 -4.68 3.83 11.73
N PHE A 104 -5.93 4.23 11.52
CA PHE A 104 -6.31 5.41 10.74
C PHE A 104 -6.97 6.49 11.61
N THR A 105 -6.83 7.76 11.18
CA THR A 105 -7.71 8.82 11.65
C THR A 105 -9.04 8.77 10.87
N PRO A 106 -10.16 9.29 11.41
CA PRO A 106 -11.45 9.23 10.71
C PRO A 106 -11.44 9.92 9.33
N HIS A 107 -10.60 10.94 9.15
CA HIS A 107 -10.60 11.79 7.95
C HIS A 107 -9.45 11.52 6.97
N TRP A 108 -8.55 10.59 7.29
CA TRP A 108 -7.34 10.37 6.50
C TRP A 108 -7.59 10.17 5.00
N ALA A 109 -8.61 9.37 4.66
CA ALA A 109 -8.96 9.08 3.26
C ALA A 109 -9.58 10.29 2.56
N ASP A 110 -10.39 11.10 3.26
CA ASP A 110 -10.97 12.32 2.69
C ASP A 110 -9.89 13.37 2.43
N VAL A 111 -8.87 13.46 3.28
CA VAL A 111 -7.71 14.33 3.07
C VAL A 111 -6.94 13.94 1.81
N LEU A 112 -6.71 12.64 1.59
CA LEU A 112 -6.04 12.15 0.39
C LEU A 112 -6.88 12.39 -0.88
N ALA A 113 -8.19 12.10 -0.82
CA ALA A 113 -9.10 12.34 -1.93
C ALA A 113 -9.18 13.83 -2.28
N GLY A 114 -9.30 14.70 -1.27
CA GLY A 114 -9.30 16.16 -1.47
C GLY A 114 -8.01 16.68 -2.12
N TYR A 115 -6.86 16.10 -1.79
CA TYR A 115 -5.61 16.41 -2.46
C TYR A 115 -5.62 15.95 -3.93
N LEU A 116 -6.08 14.74 -4.19
CA LEU A 116 -6.21 14.24 -5.55
C LEU A 116 -7.22 15.07 -6.36
N ASP A 117 -8.35 15.49 -5.78
CA ASP A 117 -9.34 16.35 -6.47
C ASP A 117 -8.74 17.67 -6.96
N GLN A 118 -7.74 18.20 -6.26
CA GLN A 118 -7.12 19.50 -6.53
C GLN A 118 -5.85 19.40 -7.42
N THR A 119 -5.40 18.19 -7.76
CA THR A 119 -4.15 17.98 -8.51
C THR A 119 -4.37 16.98 -9.62
N ASP A 120 -3.39 16.83 -10.52
CA ASP A 120 -3.37 15.78 -11.55
C ASP A 120 -2.55 14.55 -11.10
N GLU A 121 -2.25 14.42 -9.81
CA GLU A 121 -1.47 13.29 -9.31
C GLU A 121 -2.26 11.98 -9.46
N PRO A 122 -1.66 10.91 -10.00
CA PRO A 122 -2.34 9.61 -10.17
C PRO A 122 -2.47 8.85 -8.86
N ILE A 123 -1.60 9.16 -7.91
CA ILE A 123 -1.46 8.49 -6.63
C ILE A 123 -0.96 9.47 -5.57
N VAL A 124 -1.36 9.26 -4.33
CA VAL A 124 -0.81 9.93 -3.14
C VAL A 124 -0.73 8.97 -1.97
N SER A 125 0.35 9.05 -1.20
CA SER A 125 0.53 8.28 0.04
C SER A 125 0.15 9.10 1.27
N SER A 126 -0.20 8.41 2.36
CA SER A 126 -0.32 9.02 3.70
C SER A 126 1.05 9.28 4.32
N GLY A 127 1.13 10.24 5.24
CA GLY A 127 2.20 10.24 6.23
C GLY A 127 2.08 9.01 7.14
N ILE A 128 3.20 8.46 7.57
CA ILE A 128 3.19 7.33 8.50
C ILE A 128 4.02 7.61 9.74
N VAL A 129 3.60 7.05 10.86
CA VAL A 129 4.44 6.80 12.04
C VAL A 129 4.55 5.30 12.24
N ASN A 130 5.77 4.79 12.34
CA ASN A 130 6.00 3.36 12.51
C ASN A 130 6.04 2.95 13.99
N ARG A 131 6.16 1.65 14.27
CA ARG A 131 6.22 1.10 15.64
C ARG A 131 7.38 1.62 16.51
N SER A 132 8.40 2.23 15.90
CA SER A 132 9.51 2.87 16.62
C SER A 132 9.31 4.36 16.82
N GLY A 133 8.16 4.91 16.45
CA GLY A 133 7.87 6.34 16.53
C GLY A 133 8.54 7.18 15.44
N VAL A 134 9.20 6.57 14.47
CA VAL A 134 9.85 7.30 13.36
C VAL A 134 8.78 7.72 12.35
N LEU A 135 8.85 8.98 11.90
CA LEU A 135 8.07 9.55 10.81
C LEU A 135 9.01 9.74 9.59
N PRO A 136 9.10 8.76 8.68
CA PRO A 136 10.16 8.72 7.67
C PRO A 136 10.20 9.93 6.73
N PHE A 137 9.05 10.60 6.52
CA PHE A 137 8.92 11.72 5.59
C PHE A 137 8.84 13.09 6.26
N ALA A 138 8.80 13.11 7.60
CA ALA A 138 8.75 14.35 8.37
C ALA A 138 10.10 14.70 9.03
N ASP A 139 11.14 13.87 8.84
CA ASP A 139 12.48 14.01 9.45
C ASP A 139 12.42 14.18 10.97
N ARG A 140 11.46 13.52 11.62
CA ARG A 140 11.27 13.54 13.05
C ARG A 140 10.81 12.22 13.61
N SER A 141 10.86 12.09 14.92
CA SER A 141 10.28 10.98 15.67
C SER A 141 9.28 11.49 16.68
N ALA A 142 8.30 10.66 17.01
CA ALA A 142 7.36 10.89 18.08
C ALA A 142 7.51 9.80 19.15
N GLU A 143 7.36 10.19 20.41
CA GLU A 143 7.25 9.21 21.49
C GLU A 143 5.87 8.54 21.38
N LEU A 144 5.87 7.24 21.09
CA LEU A 144 4.62 6.49 21.00
C LEU A 144 3.99 6.37 22.39
N PRO A 145 2.66 6.56 22.50
CA PRO A 145 1.95 6.29 23.73
C PRO A 145 2.19 4.83 24.21
N LYS A 146 2.24 4.64 25.52
CA LYS A 146 2.28 3.29 26.10
C LYS A 146 1.06 2.49 25.65
N GLN A 147 1.14 1.14 25.80
CA GLN A 147 0.09 0.22 25.37
C GLN A 147 -1.32 0.75 25.67
N GLY A 148 -2.18 0.79 24.66
CA GLY A 148 -3.56 1.33 24.75
C GLY A 148 -3.71 2.82 24.46
N GLY A 149 -2.63 3.60 24.35
CA GLY A 149 -2.68 5.05 24.06
C GLY A 149 -2.60 5.44 22.58
N LEU A 150 -2.30 4.47 21.71
CA LEU A 150 -2.28 4.74 20.27
C LEU A 150 -3.71 4.96 19.76
N SER A 151 -4.03 6.16 19.34
CA SER A 151 -5.39 6.60 19.02
C SER A 151 -5.41 7.54 17.82
N ALA A 152 -6.60 7.74 17.24
CA ALA A 152 -6.80 8.73 16.19
C ALA A 152 -6.35 10.14 16.63
N ALA A 153 -6.65 10.55 17.86
CA ALA A 153 -6.24 11.86 18.38
C ALA A 153 -4.71 12.00 18.47
N PHE A 154 -3.99 10.93 18.80
CA PHE A 154 -2.53 10.95 18.74
C PHE A 154 -2.03 11.14 17.30
N LEU A 155 -2.60 10.41 16.34
CA LEU A 155 -2.22 10.53 14.93
C LEU A 155 -2.56 11.93 14.38
N ASP A 156 -3.72 12.49 14.73
CA ASP A 156 -4.10 13.85 14.35
C ASP A 156 -3.10 14.89 14.88
N SER A 157 -2.54 14.68 16.07
CA SER A 157 -1.51 15.57 16.64
C SER A 157 -0.18 15.54 15.87
N LEU A 158 0.03 14.53 15.04
CA LEU A 158 1.21 14.38 14.18
C LEU A 158 1.02 14.96 12.78
N CYS A 159 -0.21 15.33 12.40
CA CYS A 159 -0.50 15.89 11.08
C CYS A 159 0.22 17.22 10.85
N GLU A 160 0.66 17.42 9.62
CA GLU A 160 1.27 18.66 9.12
C GLU A 160 0.64 19.03 7.78
N ASP A 161 0.28 20.30 7.59
CA ASP A 161 -0.18 20.80 6.28
C ASP A 161 1.00 20.93 5.32
N ARG A 162 1.51 19.78 4.89
CA ARG A 162 2.72 19.68 4.07
C ARG A 162 2.67 18.46 3.15
N ILE A 163 2.99 18.69 1.87
CA ILE A 163 3.21 17.63 0.88
C ILE A 163 4.70 17.48 0.65
N VAL A 164 5.19 16.26 0.72
CA VAL A 164 6.60 15.93 0.48
C VAL A 164 6.76 14.88 -0.61
N HIS A 165 7.97 14.74 -1.14
CA HIS A 165 8.28 13.64 -2.05
C HIS A 165 8.44 12.34 -1.27
N GLY A 166 7.94 11.26 -1.82
CA GLY A 166 8.08 9.92 -1.25
C GLY A 166 6.92 9.02 -1.61
N PHE A 167 7.07 7.76 -1.25
CA PHE A 167 6.03 6.75 -1.42
C PHE A 167 6.05 5.76 -0.26
N ASN A 168 4.87 5.38 0.20
CA ASN A 168 4.62 4.30 1.14
C ASN A 168 3.15 3.88 1.09
N ASN A 169 2.85 2.75 1.68
CA ASN A 169 1.49 2.37 2.01
C ASN A 169 1.11 2.85 3.43
N PRO A 170 -0.14 3.30 3.66
CA PRO A 170 -1.25 3.29 2.71
C PRO A 170 -1.13 4.40 1.68
N CYS A 171 -1.58 4.09 0.46
CA CYS A 171 -1.69 5.04 -0.62
C CYS A 171 -3.10 5.04 -1.21
N MET A 172 -3.43 6.11 -1.93
CA MET A 172 -4.69 6.28 -2.63
C MET A 172 -4.42 6.53 -4.12
N HIS A 173 -5.05 5.75 -4.96
CA HIS A 173 -4.98 5.81 -6.42
C HIS A 173 -6.22 6.46 -7.01
N ARG A 174 -6.09 7.20 -8.10
CA ARG A 174 -7.22 7.46 -8.98
C ARG A 174 -7.62 6.16 -9.68
N ALA A 175 -8.89 5.78 -9.62
CA ALA A 175 -9.38 4.58 -10.29
C ALA A 175 -9.10 4.62 -11.82
N GLN A 176 -9.20 5.79 -12.45
CA GLN A 176 -8.87 5.95 -13.86
C GLN A 176 -7.38 5.73 -14.15
N ALA A 177 -6.49 6.18 -13.28
CA ALA A 177 -5.05 5.96 -13.44
C ALA A 177 -4.71 4.47 -13.30
N LEU A 178 -5.32 3.76 -12.34
CA LEU A 178 -5.20 2.30 -12.23
C LEU A 178 -5.70 1.57 -13.49
N ARG A 179 -6.85 1.99 -14.06
CA ARG A 179 -7.34 1.41 -15.34
C ARG A 179 -6.33 1.59 -16.46
N SER A 180 -5.69 2.75 -16.53
CA SER A 180 -4.75 3.09 -17.61
C SER A 180 -3.40 2.40 -17.46
N THR A 181 -2.92 2.18 -16.23
CA THR A 181 -1.67 1.45 -15.95
C THR A 181 -1.86 -0.05 -15.92
N GLY A 182 -3.07 -0.54 -15.67
CA GLY A 182 -3.40 -1.95 -15.47
C GLY A 182 -3.12 -2.46 -14.05
N GLY A 183 -2.61 -1.62 -13.15
CA GLY A 183 -2.25 -2.02 -11.79
C GLY A 183 -0.99 -2.90 -11.74
N TYR A 184 -1.01 -3.92 -10.92
CA TYR A 184 0.05 -4.91 -10.80
C TYR A 184 -0.03 -5.95 -11.92
N ASN A 185 1.13 -6.45 -12.37
CA ASN A 185 1.18 -7.53 -13.37
C ASN A 185 1.70 -8.84 -12.75
N PRO A 186 0.81 -9.77 -12.37
CA PRO A 186 1.20 -11.05 -11.77
C PRO A 186 2.01 -11.97 -12.70
N SER A 187 2.02 -11.72 -14.02
CA SER A 187 2.86 -12.48 -14.96
C SER A 187 4.35 -12.15 -14.81
N PHE A 188 4.67 -10.97 -14.32
CA PHE A 188 6.03 -10.56 -14.00
C PHE A 188 6.35 -10.68 -12.52
N LEU A 189 5.43 -10.22 -11.66
CA LEU A 189 5.58 -10.21 -10.20
C LEU A 189 5.05 -11.53 -9.63
N THR A 190 5.82 -12.58 -9.77
CA THR A 190 5.45 -13.97 -9.39
C THR A 190 5.84 -14.33 -7.95
N GLY A 191 6.58 -13.46 -7.27
CA GLY A 191 7.00 -13.66 -5.88
C GLY A 191 5.89 -13.32 -4.87
N MET A 192 6.09 -13.78 -3.64
CA MET A 192 5.09 -13.60 -2.58
C MET A 192 4.96 -12.16 -2.11
N SER A 193 6.04 -11.39 -2.12
CA SER A 193 6.09 -9.98 -1.74
C SER A 193 7.41 -9.32 -2.12
N CYS A 194 7.53 -8.02 -1.88
CA CYS A 194 8.62 -7.10 -2.20
C CYS A 194 8.63 -6.66 -3.66
N PHE A 195 9.07 -5.44 -3.89
CA PHE A 195 9.20 -4.79 -5.20
C PHE A 195 7.88 -4.61 -6.00
N GLU A 196 6.73 -5.03 -5.48
CA GLU A 196 5.44 -4.74 -6.10
C GLU A 196 5.15 -3.24 -6.11
N ASP A 197 5.44 -2.54 -5.01
CA ASP A 197 5.27 -1.09 -4.90
C ASP A 197 6.17 -0.34 -5.91
N ASP A 198 7.38 -0.84 -6.15
CA ASP A 198 8.31 -0.30 -7.16
C ASP A 198 7.77 -0.47 -8.57
N SER A 199 7.15 -1.62 -8.86
CA SER A 199 6.48 -1.84 -10.15
C SER A 199 5.32 -0.87 -10.36
N MET A 200 4.54 -0.60 -9.31
CA MET A 200 3.44 0.38 -9.35
C MET A 200 3.98 1.79 -9.61
N LEU A 201 5.06 2.19 -8.94
CA LEU A 201 5.70 3.50 -9.16
C LEU A 201 6.16 3.66 -10.60
N LEU A 202 6.78 2.64 -11.19
CA LEU A 202 7.17 2.67 -12.60
C LEU A 202 5.96 2.74 -13.54
N GLY A 203 4.89 2.01 -13.23
CA GLY A 203 3.63 2.09 -13.97
C GLY A 203 3.13 3.53 -14.02
N TYR A 204 3.07 4.23 -12.89
CA TYR A 204 2.68 5.64 -12.84
C TYR A 204 3.68 6.58 -13.48
N TYR A 205 4.97 6.34 -13.31
CA TYR A 205 6.01 7.14 -13.94
C TYR A 205 5.86 7.15 -15.46
N TYR A 206 5.62 5.98 -16.07
CA TYR A 206 5.39 5.89 -17.51
C TYR A 206 4.01 6.39 -17.94
N TYR A 207 2.97 6.20 -17.10
CA TYR A 207 1.63 6.72 -17.36
C TYR A 207 1.57 8.25 -17.36
N CYS A 208 2.20 8.88 -16.38
CA CYS A 208 2.29 10.34 -16.34
C CYS A 208 3.07 10.92 -17.54
N GLY A 209 3.61 10.04 -18.36
CA GLY A 209 4.27 10.30 -19.62
C GLY A 209 5.32 11.36 -19.43
N ILE A 210 6.56 10.98 -19.24
CA ILE A 210 7.71 11.89 -19.36
C ILE A 210 7.46 13.30 -18.76
N ARG A 211 6.58 13.44 -17.76
CA ARG A 211 6.60 14.67 -16.96
C ARG A 211 7.97 14.70 -16.30
N SER A 212 8.88 15.41 -16.97
CA SER A 212 10.23 15.62 -16.46
C SER A 212 10.14 16.02 -14.98
N GLY A 213 10.70 15.21 -14.10
CA GLY A 213 10.72 15.49 -12.68
C GLY A 213 9.49 15.04 -11.87
N TRP A 214 8.54 14.24 -12.41
CA TRP A 214 7.50 13.67 -11.56
C TRP A 214 8.10 12.83 -10.42
N ARG A 215 7.55 13.00 -9.26
CA ARG A 215 7.90 12.27 -8.04
C ARG A 215 6.63 11.92 -7.30
N PRO A 216 6.52 10.71 -6.71
CA PRO A 216 5.39 10.37 -5.85
C PRO A 216 5.32 11.32 -4.65
N LYS A 217 4.10 11.51 -4.12
CA LYS A 217 3.82 12.46 -3.05
C LYS A 217 3.30 11.75 -1.81
N VAL A 218 3.72 12.26 -0.67
CA VAL A 218 3.17 11.92 0.65
C VAL A 218 2.48 13.15 1.21
N ASN A 219 1.23 12.99 1.62
CA ASN A 219 0.46 14.03 2.30
C ASN A 219 0.58 13.83 3.82
N LEU A 220 1.33 14.70 4.49
CA LEU A 220 1.55 14.62 5.94
C LEU A 220 0.34 15.09 6.77
N ASN A 221 -0.69 15.65 6.13
CA ASN A 221 -1.97 15.95 6.78
C ASN A 221 -2.89 14.72 6.92
N ALA A 222 -2.49 13.56 6.35
CA ALA A 222 -3.17 12.29 6.49
C ALA A 222 -2.23 11.29 7.19
N MET A 223 -2.09 11.41 8.51
CA MET A 223 -1.19 10.52 9.27
C MET A 223 -1.85 9.18 9.60
N VAL A 224 -1.07 8.12 9.44
CA VAL A 224 -1.47 6.73 9.72
C VAL A 224 -0.38 6.06 10.57
N TYR A 225 -0.78 5.25 11.55
CA TYR A 225 0.16 4.32 12.17
C TYR A 225 0.29 3.06 11.30
N HIS A 226 1.53 2.62 11.09
CA HIS A 226 1.82 1.40 10.37
C HIS A 226 2.88 0.60 11.14
N ALA A 227 2.49 -0.53 11.72
CA ALA A 227 3.39 -1.36 12.53
C ALA A 227 4.58 -1.91 11.75
N THR A 228 4.49 -1.93 10.44
CA THR A 228 5.49 -2.36 9.46
C THR A 228 6.03 -3.77 9.71
N ALA A 229 5.87 -4.64 8.73
CA ALA A 229 6.39 -6.01 8.73
C ALA A 229 5.88 -6.93 9.85
N SER A 230 4.79 -6.58 10.57
CA SER A 230 4.29 -7.40 11.69
C SER A 230 3.90 -8.83 11.29
N GLN A 231 3.43 -9.04 10.06
CA GLN A 231 3.01 -10.33 9.52
C GLN A 231 4.05 -11.00 8.60
N TRP A 232 5.10 -10.30 8.19
CA TRP A 232 6.09 -10.78 7.23
C TRP A 232 7.27 -11.50 7.86
N VAL A 233 7.50 -11.29 9.15
CA VAL A 233 8.62 -11.89 9.88
C VAL A 233 8.44 -13.42 9.92
N GLY A 234 9.44 -14.14 9.40
CA GLY A 234 9.46 -15.61 9.40
C GLY A 234 8.84 -16.28 8.17
N LEU A 235 8.33 -15.51 7.21
CA LEU A 235 7.90 -16.07 5.92
C LEU A 235 9.14 -16.31 5.03
N GLY A 236 9.44 -17.58 4.77
CA GLY A 236 10.60 -18.01 3.97
C GLY A 236 10.40 -17.83 2.46
N TYR A 237 10.19 -16.60 1.99
CA TYR A 237 10.05 -16.32 0.54
C TYR A 237 11.31 -15.66 -0.03
N ASN A 238 11.54 -15.86 -1.32
CA ASN A 238 12.63 -15.24 -2.05
C ASN A 238 12.22 -13.84 -2.53
N GLN A 239 12.78 -12.81 -1.90
CA GLN A 239 12.50 -11.41 -2.25
C GLN A 239 12.92 -11.06 -3.68
N MET A 240 13.89 -11.78 -4.24
CA MET A 240 14.39 -11.48 -5.59
C MET A 240 13.47 -11.92 -6.71
N ASP A 241 12.44 -12.72 -6.46
CA ASP A 241 11.54 -13.19 -7.52
C ASP A 241 10.80 -12.02 -8.18
N ASN A 242 10.23 -11.11 -7.37
CA ASN A 242 9.58 -9.90 -7.89
C ASN A 242 10.60 -8.90 -8.44
N PHE A 243 11.81 -8.79 -7.88
CA PHE A 243 12.86 -7.96 -8.46
C PHE A 243 13.22 -8.40 -9.88
N ASN A 244 13.40 -9.71 -10.08
CA ASN A 244 13.67 -10.25 -11.41
C ASN A 244 12.48 -10.01 -12.37
N GLY A 245 11.26 -10.10 -11.87
CA GLY A 245 10.04 -9.75 -12.60
C GLY A 245 10.02 -8.29 -13.03
N LEU A 246 10.32 -7.38 -12.11
CA LEU A 246 10.43 -5.95 -12.36
C LEU A 246 11.46 -5.62 -13.45
N VAL A 247 12.64 -6.27 -13.39
CA VAL A 247 13.67 -6.12 -14.43
C VAL A 247 13.19 -6.67 -15.79
N ARG A 248 12.48 -7.81 -15.82
CA ARG A 248 11.90 -8.32 -17.07
C ARG A 248 10.84 -7.40 -17.66
N GLN A 249 10.04 -6.75 -16.80
CA GLN A 249 8.95 -5.88 -17.24
C GLN A 249 9.45 -4.52 -17.75
N TYR A 250 10.41 -3.91 -17.04
CA TYR A 250 10.82 -2.51 -17.28
C TYR A 250 12.27 -2.35 -17.76
N GLY A 251 13.03 -3.44 -17.81
CA GLY A 251 14.45 -3.41 -18.20
C GLY A 251 15.35 -2.68 -17.19
N ALA A 252 16.62 -2.57 -17.52
CA ALA A 252 17.59 -1.87 -16.68
C ALA A 252 17.24 -0.40 -16.46
N MET A 253 16.67 0.28 -17.46
CA MET A 253 16.26 1.69 -17.34
C MET A 253 15.20 1.90 -16.27
N GLY A 254 14.31 0.92 -16.02
CA GLY A 254 13.37 0.97 -14.90
C GLY A 254 14.08 1.14 -13.56
N LEU A 255 15.20 0.45 -13.34
CA LEU A 255 15.99 0.57 -12.11
C LEU A 255 16.62 1.97 -11.96
N LYS A 256 17.09 2.56 -13.07
CA LYS A 256 17.58 3.94 -13.05
C LYS A 256 16.47 4.91 -12.64
N HIS A 257 15.28 4.78 -13.20
CA HIS A 257 14.14 5.61 -12.81
C HIS A 257 13.74 5.41 -11.35
N LEU A 258 13.74 4.17 -10.83
CA LEU A 258 13.50 3.92 -9.41
C LEU A 258 14.52 4.61 -8.52
N SER A 259 15.81 4.63 -8.90
CA SER A 259 16.83 5.37 -8.15
C SER A 259 16.54 6.87 -8.07
N GLU A 260 15.78 7.40 -9.01
CA GLU A 260 15.37 8.80 -9.05
C GLU A 260 14.05 9.05 -8.33
N LEU A 261 13.12 8.10 -8.34
CA LEU A 261 11.79 8.19 -7.72
C LEU A 261 11.84 8.05 -6.18
N HIS A 262 12.76 7.24 -5.67
CA HIS A 262 12.90 7.06 -4.23
C HIS A 262 13.61 8.22 -3.53
N GLN A 263 13.17 8.57 -2.32
CA GLN A 263 13.86 9.52 -1.46
C GLN A 263 14.96 8.86 -0.60
N SER A 264 14.71 7.62 -0.15
CA SER A 264 15.64 6.90 0.71
C SER A 264 17.01 6.73 0.04
N PRO A 265 18.11 7.18 0.65
CA PRO A 265 19.45 7.00 0.10
C PRO A 265 19.80 5.53 -0.15
N TRP A 266 19.28 4.63 0.72
CA TRP A 266 19.48 3.20 0.57
C TRP A 266 18.82 2.66 -0.72
N HIS A 267 17.54 2.96 -0.94
CA HIS A 267 16.83 2.53 -2.15
C HIS A 267 17.46 3.12 -3.41
N ARG A 268 17.83 4.40 -3.37
CA ARG A 268 18.51 5.07 -4.50
C ARG A 268 19.80 4.36 -4.87
N SER A 269 20.68 4.11 -3.89
CA SER A 269 21.95 3.42 -4.11
C SER A 269 21.75 1.98 -4.57
N PHE A 270 20.77 1.27 -4.00
CA PHE A 270 20.44 -0.10 -4.40
C PHE A 270 20.06 -0.17 -5.88
N PHE A 271 19.05 0.62 -6.30
CA PHE A 271 18.59 0.57 -7.69
C PHE A 271 19.61 1.10 -8.69
N LEU A 272 20.36 2.15 -8.34
CA LEU A 272 21.44 2.66 -9.18
C LEU A 272 22.54 1.61 -9.38
N GLY A 273 23.01 0.97 -8.31
CA GLY A 273 24.04 -0.06 -8.40
C GLY A 273 23.56 -1.27 -9.22
N ARG A 274 22.29 -1.66 -9.11
CA ARG A 274 21.72 -2.72 -9.96
C ARG A 274 21.61 -2.32 -11.42
N TYR A 275 21.25 -1.07 -11.70
CA TYR A 275 21.26 -0.52 -13.05
C TYR A 275 22.66 -0.59 -13.66
N GLU A 276 23.68 -0.10 -12.96
CA GLU A 276 25.08 -0.09 -13.43
C GLU A 276 25.59 -1.51 -13.73
N GLN A 277 25.26 -2.49 -12.87
CA GLN A 277 25.59 -3.90 -13.09
C GLN A 277 24.98 -4.48 -14.36
N LEU A 278 23.71 -4.14 -14.66
CA LEU A 278 23.01 -4.66 -15.84
C LEU A 278 23.32 -3.88 -17.12
N ALA A 279 23.70 -2.62 -17.01
CA ALA A 279 24.06 -1.75 -18.14
C ALA A 279 25.54 -1.87 -18.54
N ALA A 280 26.37 -2.46 -17.68
CA ALA A 280 27.77 -2.71 -18.00
C ALA A 280 27.85 -3.63 -19.25
N PRO A 281 28.68 -3.29 -20.27
CA PRO A 281 28.89 -4.20 -21.38
C PRO A 281 29.40 -5.54 -20.85
N ALA A 282 28.82 -6.65 -21.34
CA ALA A 282 29.34 -7.98 -21.02
C ALA A 282 30.82 -7.98 -21.36
N GLY A 283 31.67 -8.08 -20.33
CA GLY A 283 33.14 -8.09 -20.54
C GLY A 283 33.49 -9.18 -21.55
N ASN A 284 34.19 -8.77 -22.59
CA ASN A 284 34.77 -9.66 -23.59
C ASN A 284 35.76 -10.63 -22.95
#